data_547e636c148463c93682dc009dbba343
#
_entry.id   547e636c148463c93682dc009dbba343
#
_cell.length_a   1.000
_cell.length_b   1.000
_cell.length_c   1.000
_cell.angle_alpha   90.00
_cell.angle_beta   90.00
_cell.angle_gamma   90.00
#
_symmetry.space_group_name_H-M   'P 1'
#
loop_
_entity.id
_entity.type
_entity.pdbx_description
1 polymer ?
#
loop_
_entity_poly.entity_id
_entity_poly.type
_entity_poly.pdbx_seq_one_letter_code
_entity_poly.pdbx_strand_id
1 'polypeptide(L)'
;SSRYDDDFIVETAITYLWDFESLSTDRSIDFVKRLIVIPKIHEDVDWDWESILERLDDEFVLETINFIPYDMYSVTEKYISKYDSIIAKFPERKWNWEYISTSAGLDYVLQNINAFAKDIHLDIIMSRAFASVEWAEAYCDSSEFAFAVIDKKEWLQNRYNANSADYIWTIKVIDWHEKLGFISWKSVNNADGFECNKGVVWNSTTFEKYHDKEFSVKGLNHITSSITEVRIIDVYPDFKWVWSILSARDIVVSDIEFIKQHLAFITYSKAIPLIAAENLSQLYAIDEFKQLVTEQGAWNKLTAYIEKKTILQNISDSNWDWSIITQNFCDTLNFAALSKLNVLDRLDWDYIS
;
A
#
# COMPACT_ATOMS: atom_id res chain seq x y z
N SER A 1 27.40 45.79 22.32
CA SER A 1 26.05 46.34 22.08
C SER A 1 25.35 46.83 23.37
N SER A 2 25.61 46.24 24.52
CA SER A 2 24.93 46.55 25.81
C SER A 2 25.22 47.96 26.42
N ARG A 3 26.15 48.73 25.85
CA ARG A 3 26.61 50.03 26.39
C ARG A 3 25.87 51.24 25.80
N TYR A 4 25.09 51.05 24.75
CA TYR A 4 24.38 52.13 24.06
C TYR A 4 22.89 51.98 24.29
N ASP A 5 22.18 53.13 24.35
CA ASP A 5 20.73 53.10 24.46
C ASP A 5 20.07 52.75 23.11
N ASP A 6 18.84 52.31 23.17
CA ASP A 6 18.10 51.81 22.01
C ASP A 6 17.86 52.91 20.95
N ASP A 7 17.62 54.17 21.38
CA ASP A 7 17.36 55.29 20.47
C ASP A 7 18.62 55.62 19.68
N PHE A 8 19.78 55.64 20.33
CA PHE A 8 21.07 55.88 19.66
C PHE A 8 21.38 54.79 18.63
N ILE A 9 21.10 53.54 18.95
CA ILE A 9 21.33 52.43 17.99
C ILE A 9 20.40 52.58 16.79
N VAL A 10 19.11 52.87 16.99
CA VAL A 10 18.13 53.08 15.92
C VAL A 10 18.53 54.24 15.00
N GLU A 11 18.93 55.39 15.58
CA GLU A 11 19.36 56.57 14.81
C GLU A 11 20.63 56.33 13.99
N THR A 12 21.51 55.47 14.44
CA THR A 12 22.82 55.22 13.85
C THR A 12 22.88 53.87 13.11
N ALA A 13 21.80 53.14 13.06
CA ALA A 13 21.74 51.79 12.48
C ALA A 13 22.23 51.70 11.03
N ILE A 14 21.98 52.74 10.24
CA ILE A 14 22.43 52.82 8.80
C ILE A 14 23.89 53.25 8.67
N THR A 15 24.44 53.91 9.70
CA THR A 15 25.73 54.60 9.62
C THR A 15 26.87 53.77 10.21
N TYR A 16 26.58 52.95 11.20
CA TYR A 16 27.57 52.12 11.86
C TYR A 16 27.33 50.65 11.66
N LEU A 17 28.41 49.88 11.63
CA LEU A 17 28.37 48.41 11.59
C LEU A 17 28.00 47.87 12.99
N TRP A 18 26.72 47.62 13.20
CA TRP A 18 26.24 46.99 14.41
C TRP A 18 26.24 45.46 14.23
N ASP A 19 26.44 44.76 15.34
CA ASP A 19 26.24 43.30 15.40
C ASP A 19 24.74 43.02 15.59
N PHE A 20 24.03 42.85 14.46
CA PHE A 20 22.59 42.66 14.46
C PHE A 20 22.19 41.27 14.94
N GLU A 21 23.03 40.24 14.82
CA GLU A 21 22.80 38.94 15.40
C GLU A 21 22.70 39.04 16.94
N SER A 22 23.69 39.69 17.60
CA SER A 22 23.62 39.96 19.05
C SER A 22 22.46 40.88 19.42
N LEU A 23 22.12 41.87 18.60
CA LEU A 23 20.97 42.75 18.87
C LEU A 23 19.64 42.00 18.77
N SER A 24 19.55 41.00 17.91
CA SER A 24 18.36 40.16 17.74
C SER A 24 18.02 39.39 19.01
N THR A 25 19.03 38.96 19.75
CA THR A 25 18.88 38.11 20.95
C THR A 25 18.86 38.88 22.25
N ASP A 26 19.72 39.92 22.37
CA ASP A 26 20.02 40.61 23.61
C ASP A 26 19.04 41.74 23.96
N ARG A 27 18.28 42.23 22.97
CA ARG A 27 17.41 43.40 23.13
C ARG A 27 15.93 43.05 23.21
N SER A 28 15.12 44.01 23.68
CA SER A 28 13.66 43.84 23.71
C SER A 28 13.07 43.65 22.32
N ILE A 29 11.95 42.93 22.19
CA ILE A 29 11.30 42.74 20.89
C ILE A 29 10.78 44.08 20.31
N ASP A 30 10.36 45.01 21.13
CA ASP A 30 9.92 46.33 20.68
C ASP A 30 11.06 47.15 20.06
N PHE A 31 12.27 47.02 20.58
CA PHE A 31 13.45 47.59 19.97
C PHE A 31 13.78 46.93 18.66
N VAL A 32 13.74 45.58 18.59
CA VAL A 32 13.97 44.82 17.35
C VAL A 32 12.96 45.20 16.25
N LYS A 33 11.66 45.33 16.60
CA LYS A 33 10.62 45.81 15.68
C LYS A 33 10.93 47.17 15.07
N ARG A 34 11.47 48.11 15.87
CA ARG A 34 11.87 49.44 15.39
C ARG A 34 13.04 49.38 14.39
N LEU A 35 13.96 48.43 14.56
CA LEU A 35 15.12 48.28 13.69
C LEU A 35 14.72 47.56 12.36
N ILE A 36 13.99 46.46 12.43
CA ILE A 36 13.70 45.65 11.25
C ILE A 36 12.77 46.33 10.23
N VAL A 37 12.07 47.40 10.59
CA VAL A 37 11.27 48.21 9.65
C VAL A 37 12.06 49.26 8.89
N ILE A 38 13.36 49.46 9.21
CA ILE A 38 14.21 50.44 8.54
C ILE A 38 14.66 49.88 7.16
N PRO A 39 14.24 50.45 6.01
CA PRO A 39 14.38 49.79 4.70
C PRO A 39 15.80 49.45 4.24
N LYS A 40 16.82 50.14 4.72
CA LYS A 40 18.23 49.95 4.31
C LYS A 40 18.99 48.96 5.18
N ILE A 41 18.39 48.44 6.26
CA ILE A 41 19.04 47.49 7.18
C ILE A 41 18.83 46.04 6.74
N HIS A 42 17.97 45.79 5.76
CA HIS A 42 17.56 44.43 5.38
C HIS A 42 18.53 43.72 4.43
N GLU A 43 19.29 44.47 3.60
CA GLU A 43 19.90 43.87 2.38
C GLU A 43 21.24 43.22 2.68
N ASP A 44 21.95 43.62 3.76
CA ASP A 44 23.33 43.16 4.03
C ASP A 44 23.56 42.79 5.50
N VAL A 45 22.52 42.37 6.25
CA VAL A 45 22.61 42.19 7.70
C VAL A 45 22.23 40.76 8.09
N ASP A 46 23.11 40.14 8.87
CA ASP A 46 22.85 38.83 9.46
C ASP A 46 21.95 38.97 10.69
N TRP A 47 20.63 38.74 10.48
CA TRP A 47 19.65 38.66 11.54
C TRP A 47 19.51 37.23 12.06
N ASP A 48 19.40 37.04 13.38
CA ASP A 48 18.90 35.76 13.91
C ASP A 48 17.37 35.72 13.80
N TRP A 49 16.91 35.34 12.59
CA TRP A 49 15.48 35.30 12.28
C TRP A 49 14.71 34.29 13.13
N GLU A 50 15.34 33.19 13.55
CA GLU A 50 14.71 32.20 14.44
C GLU A 50 14.33 32.82 15.76
N SER A 51 15.30 33.44 16.49
CA SER A 51 15.06 34.14 17.74
C SER A 51 14.10 35.33 17.62
N ILE A 52 14.16 36.07 16.51
CA ILE A 52 13.24 37.19 16.26
C ILE A 52 11.82 36.67 16.08
N LEU A 53 11.59 35.68 15.20
CA LEU A 53 10.27 35.16 14.87
C LEU A 53 9.61 34.49 16.08
N GLU A 54 10.37 33.83 16.97
CA GLU A 54 9.81 33.28 18.21
C GLU A 54 9.16 34.36 19.11
N ARG A 55 9.65 35.56 19.06
CA ARG A 55 9.28 36.69 19.93
C ARG A 55 8.32 37.69 19.28
N LEU A 56 8.22 37.72 17.92
CA LEU A 56 7.29 38.61 17.24
C LEU A 56 5.84 38.09 17.38
N ASP A 57 4.91 39.04 17.51
CA ASP A 57 3.49 38.75 17.39
C ASP A 57 3.09 38.56 15.91
N ASP A 58 2.06 37.74 15.72
CA ASP A 58 1.60 37.35 14.40
C ASP A 58 1.04 38.52 13.59
N GLU A 59 0.42 39.49 14.25
CA GLU A 59 -0.14 40.70 13.61
C GLU A 59 0.98 41.54 12.98
N PHE A 60 2.07 41.74 13.69
CA PHE A 60 3.23 42.46 13.17
C PHE A 60 3.85 41.72 11.94
N VAL A 61 4.00 40.42 12.02
CA VAL A 61 4.54 39.63 10.87
C VAL A 61 3.61 39.72 9.67
N LEU A 62 2.30 39.62 9.87
CA LEU A 62 1.30 39.76 8.81
C LEU A 62 1.34 41.11 8.10
N GLU A 63 1.49 42.20 8.87
CA GLU A 63 1.55 43.57 8.36
C GLU A 63 2.86 43.83 7.58
N THR A 64 3.93 43.17 7.97
CA THR A 64 5.28 43.48 7.48
C THR A 64 5.84 42.46 6.47
N ILE A 65 5.19 41.32 6.29
CA ILE A 65 5.67 40.22 5.45
C ILE A 65 5.97 40.61 3.99
N ASN A 66 5.31 41.65 3.48
CA ASN A 66 5.50 42.10 2.10
C ASN A 66 6.78 42.90 1.89
N PHE A 67 7.34 43.51 2.90
CA PHE A 67 8.48 44.39 2.76
C PHE A 67 9.69 44.04 3.66
N ILE A 68 9.52 43.19 4.67
CA ILE A 68 10.63 42.67 5.44
C ILE A 68 11.10 41.34 4.81
N PRO A 69 12.40 41.19 4.52
CA PRO A 69 12.95 39.97 3.95
C PRO A 69 13.21 38.92 5.04
N TYR A 70 12.16 38.48 5.73
CA TYR A 70 12.26 37.41 6.71
C TYR A 70 12.92 36.16 6.10
N ASP A 71 13.59 35.36 6.92
CA ASP A 71 13.89 33.99 6.55
C ASP A 71 12.59 33.21 6.36
N MET A 72 12.24 32.95 5.11
CA MET A 72 10.97 32.30 4.78
C MET A 72 10.91 30.83 5.20
N TYR A 73 12.05 30.19 5.50
CA TYR A 73 12.07 28.86 6.11
C TYR A 73 11.49 28.90 7.52
N SER A 74 12.05 29.73 8.39
CA SER A 74 11.60 29.92 9.77
C SER A 74 10.16 30.44 9.84
N VAL A 75 9.79 31.37 8.94
CA VAL A 75 8.39 31.82 8.81
C VAL A 75 7.46 30.67 8.44
N THR A 76 7.84 29.83 7.47
CA THR A 76 7.02 28.68 7.04
C THR A 76 6.80 27.72 8.21
N GLU A 77 7.85 27.34 8.92
CA GLU A 77 7.77 26.39 10.04
C GLU A 77 6.88 26.94 11.17
N LYS A 78 7.02 28.20 11.51
CA LYS A 78 6.22 28.83 12.56
C LYS A 78 4.74 28.92 12.22
N TYR A 79 4.40 29.22 10.97
CA TYR A 79 3.03 29.59 10.60
C TYR A 79 2.21 28.50 9.91
N ILE A 80 2.85 27.42 9.42
CA ILE A 80 2.13 26.37 8.71
C ILE A 80 1.05 25.68 9.55
N SER A 81 1.24 25.60 10.86
CA SER A 81 0.29 24.96 11.78
C SER A 81 -0.76 25.90 12.38
N LYS A 82 -0.53 27.21 12.27
CA LYS A 82 -1.36 28.23 12.92
C LYS A 82 -2.12 29.13 11.95
N TYR A 83 -1.55 29.41 10.76
CA TYR A 83 -2.05 30.46 9.86
C TYR A 83 -1.98 30.04 8.40
N ASP A 84 -2.70 28.99 8.08
CA ASP A 84 -2.91 28.52 6.70
C ASP A 84 -3.28 29.69 5.75
N SER A 85 -3.99 30.70 6.27
CA SER A 85 -4.40 31.88 5.51
C SER A 85 -3.25 32.78 5.05
N ILE A 86 -2.09 32.77 5.70
CA ILE A 86 -0.95 33.67 5.34
C ILE A 86 -0.31 33.20 4.04
N ILE A 87 -0.03 31.91 3.92
CA ILE A 87 0.61 31.36 2.72
C ILE A 87 -0.30 31.54 1.50
N ALA A 88 -1.61 31.29 1.67
CA ALA A 88 -2.59 31.50 0.60
C ALA A 88 -2.76 32.98 0.22
N LYS A 89 -2.55 33.90 1.18
CA LYS A 89 -2.66 35.34 0.96
C LYS A 89 -1.43 35.93 0.25
N PHE A 90 -0.26 35.31 0.42
CA PHE A 90 1.00 35.77 -0.16
C PHE A 90 1.76 34.65 -0.87
N PRO A 91 1.15 33.96 -1.87
CA PRO A 91 1.74 32.79 -2.51
C PRO A 91 3.01 33.09 -3.32
N GLU A 92 3.24 34.38 -3.68
CA GLU A 92 4.41 34.83 -4.45
C GLU A 92 5.70 34.90 -3.60
N ARG A 93 5.60 34.72 -2.29
CA ARG A 93 6.79 34.69 -1.42
C ARG A 93 7.55 33.38 -1.61
N LYS A 94 8.86 33.41 -1.32
CA LYS A 94 9.74 32.23 -1.41
C LYS A 94 9.55 31.29 -0.22
N TRP A 95 8.32 30.80 -0.05
CA TRP A 95 7.99 29.83 1.00
C TRP A 95 8.83 28.56 0.87
N ASN A 96 9.05 27.85 1.96
CA ASN A 96 9.58 26.51 1.95
C ASN A 96 8.49 25.51 1.46
N TRP A 97 8.34 25.42 0.15
CA TRP A 97 7.30 24.58 -0.46
C TRP A 97 7.48 23.09 -0.20
N GLU A 98 8.71 22.63 0.02
CA GLU A 98 8.98 21.25 0.44
C GLU A 98 8.40 20.97 1.84
N TYR A 99 8.65 21.87 2.79
CA TYR A 99 8.10 21.76 4.13
C TYR A 99 6.56 21.88 4.12
N ILE A 100 5.99 22.78 3.33
CA ILE A 100 4.53 22.89 3.16
C ILE A 100 3.96 21.56 2.61
N SER A 101 4.60 20.97 1.61
CA SER A 101 4.14 19.73 1.00
C SER A 101 4.19 18.54 1.95
N THR A 102 5.14 18.51 2.88
CA THR A 102 5.28 17.43 3.88
C THR A 102 4.42 17.63 5.12
N SER A 103 4.17 18.87 5.55
CA SER A 103 3.67 19.18 6.89
C SER A 103 2.29 19.86 6.91
N ALA A 104 1.88 20.57 5.85
CA ALA A 104 0.56 21.23 5.81
C ALA A 104 -0.60 20.22 5.87
N GLY A 105 -1.73 20.63 6.44
CA GLY A 105 -2.97 19.87 6.39
C GLY A 105 -3.41 19.61 4.93
N LEU A 106 -3.84 18.39 4.63
CA LEU A 106 -4.24 18.03 3.27
C LEU A 106 -5.51 18.77 2.82
N ASP A 107 -6.44 19.07 3.73
CA ASP A 107 -7.62 19.91 3.49
C ASP A 107 -7.24 21.32 3.07
N TYR A 108 -6.30 21.93 3.77
CA TYR A 108 -5.81 23.26 3.45
C TYR A 108 -5.12 23.30 2.08
N VAL A 109 -4.28 22.31 1.77
CA VAL A 109 -3.62 22.20 0.46
C VAL A 109 -4.65 22.05 -0.65
N LEU A 110 -5.67 21.19 -0.45
CA LEU A 110 -6.71 20.96 -1.46
C LEU A 110 -7.54 22.22 -1.74
N GLN A 111 -7.91 22.95 -0.69
CA GLN A 111 -8.66 24.21 -0.81
C GLN A 111 -7.88 25.32 -1.53
N ASN A 112 -6.55 25.31 -1.45
CA ASN A 112 -5.68 26.35 -2.01
C ASN A 112 -4.85 25.86 -3.19
N ILE A 113 -5.18 24.72 -3.77
CA ILE A 113 -4.36 24.06 -4.79
C ILE A 113 -4.10 24.95 -6.02
N ASN A 114 -5.07 25.76 -6.44
CA ASN A 114 -4.91 26.69 -7.56
C ASN A 114 -3.81 27.75 -7.30
N ALA A 115 -3.65 28.19 -6.05
CA ALA A 115 -2.61 29.14 -5.67
C ALA A 115 -1.24 28.45 -5.52
N PHE A 116 -1.23 27.18 -5.10
CA PHE A 116 -0.02 26.43 -4.73
C PHE A 116 0.54 25.55 -5.86
N ALA A 117 -0.29 25.17 -6.83
CA ALA A 117 0.05 24.14 -7.83
C ALA A 117 1.37 24.39 -8.58
N LYS A 118 1.77 25.65 -8.73
CA LYS A 118 3.03 26.00 -9.41
C LYS A 118 4.26 25.56 -8.62
N ASP A 119 4.25 25.72 -7.33
CA ASP A 119 5.43 25.64 -6.47
C ASP A 119 5.40 24.45 -5.51
N ILE A 120 4.20 23.93 -5.16
CA ILE A 120 4.03 22.79 -4.27
C ILE A 120 4.55 21.47 -4.89
N HIS A 121 5.08 20.60 -4.07
CA HIS A 121 5.57 19.27 -4.46
C HIS A 121 4.41 18.29 -4.57
N LEU A 122 3.76 18.22 -5.73
CA LEU A 122 2.58 17.38 -5.97
C LEU A 122 2.85 15.89 -5.77
N ASP A 123 4.06 15.40 -6.01
CA ASP A 123 4.48 14.02 -5.75
C ASP A 123 4.37 13.67 -4.25
N ILE A 124 4.79 14.58 -3.37
CA ILE A 124 4.66 14.43 -1.93
C ILE A 124 3.19 14.47 -1.52
N ILE A 125 2.42 15.46 -2.03
CA ILE A 125 1.00 15.60 -1.73
C ILE A 125 0.22 14.36 -2.18
N MET A 126 0.45 13.85 -3.39
CA MET A 126 -0.18 12.63 -3.88
C MET A 126 0.14 11.43 -3.00
N SER A 127 1.41 11.27 -2.62
CA SER A 127 1.82 10.16 -1.75
C SER A 127 1.15 10.22 -0.38
N ARG A 128 0.97 11.40 0.20
CA ARG A 128 0.26 11.59 1.47
C ARG A 128 -1.25 11.36 1.34
N ALA A 129 -1.87 11.94 0.32
CA ALA A 129 -3.31 11.85 0.10
C ALA A 129 -3.75 10.41 -0.18
N PHE A 130 -3.04 9.68 -1.03
CA PHE A 130 -3.42 8.31 -1.40
C PHE A 130 -3.06 7.25 -0.35
N ALA A 131 -2.39 7.61 0.73
CA ALA A 131 -2.17 6.75 1.89
C ALA A 131 -3.39 6.67 2.86
N SER A 132 -4.48 7.43 2.62
CA SER A 132 -5.66 7.49 3.47
C SER A 132 -6.94 7.44 2.64
N VAL A 133 -7.95 6.67 3.11
CA VAL A 133 -9.27 6.59 2.45
C VAL A 133 -9.94 7.97 2.37
N GLU A 134 -9.91 8.71 3.49
CA GLU A 134 -10.53 10.02 3.61
C GLU A 134 -10.02 10.99 2.54
N TRP A 135 -8.70 11.05 2.36
CA TRP A 135 -8.08 12.00 1.43
C TRP A 135 -8.03 11.49 0.00
N ALA A 136 -7.82 10.18 -0.22
CA ALA A 136 -7.73 9.62 -1.55
C ALA A 136 -8.96 9.94 -2.41
N GLU A 137 -10.16 9.79 -1.85
CA GLU A 137 -11.40 10.07 -2.58
C GLU A 137 -11.67 11.57 -2.74
N ALA A 138 -11.36 12.39 -1.71
CA ALA A 138 -11.50 13.84 -1.78
C ALA A 138 -10.61 14.46 -2.87
N TYR A 139 -9.36 14.01 -2.97
CA TYR A 139 -8.43 14.46 -4.00
C TYR A 139 -8.84 14.00 -5.42
N CYS A 140 -9.39 12.79 -5.56
CA CYS A 140 -9.95 12.33 -6.83
C CYS A 140 -11.17 13.14 -7.29
N ASP A 141 -11.95 13.72 -6.37
CA ASP A 141 -13.10 14.56 -6.68
C ASP A 141 -12.73 15.99 -7.09
N SER A 142 -11.54 16.45 -6.72
CA SER A 142 -11.12 17.81 -7.05
C SER A 142 -10.69 17.94 -8.51
N SER A 143 -11.47 18.71 -9.27
CA SER A 143 -11.13 19.07 -10.66
C SER A 143 -9.87 19.93 -10.74
N GLU A 144 -9.67 20.80 -9.76
CA GLU A 144 -8.52 21.69 -9.63
C GLU A 144 -7.24 20.91 -9.40
N PHE A 145 -7.31 19.92 -8.50
CA PHE A 145 -6.18 19.02 -8.25
C PHE A 145 -5.84 18.16 -9.48
N ALA A 146 -6.86 17.58 -10.13
CA ALA A 146 -6.66 16.82 -11.35
C ALA A 146 -6.01 17.67 -12.45
N PHE A 147 -6.41 18.94 -12.60
CA PHE A 147 -5.80 19.87 -13.55
C PHE A 147 -4.33 20.14 -13.21
N ALA A 148 -4.01 20.44 -11.95
CA ALA A 148 -2.63 20.66 -11.50
C ALA A 148 -1.73 19.44 -11.74
N VAL A 149 -2.25 18.23 -11.52
CA VAL A 149 -1.54 16.97 -11.78
C VAL A 149 -1.31 16.74 -13.26
N ILE A 150 -2.30 17.03 -14.12
CA ILE A 150 -2.17 16.91 -15.59
C ILE A 150 -1.13 17.90 -16.11
N ASP A 151 -1.15 19.14 -15.63
CA ASP A 151 -0.21 20.18 -16.03
C ASP A 151 1.25 19.81 -15.73
N LYS A 152 1.50 19.11 -14.63
CA LYS A 152 2.84 18.65 -14.23
C LYS A 152 3.12 17.16 -14.50
N LYS A 153 2.33 16.51 -15.36
CA LYS A 153 2.38 15.05 -15.55
C LYS A 153 3.76 14.52 -15.92
N GLU A 154 4.46 15.14 -16.86
CA GLU A 154 5.79 14.68 -17.28
C GLU A 154 6.80 14.74 -16.13
N TRP A 155 6.71 15.76 -15.30
CA TRP A 155 7.56 15.91 -14.12
C TRP A 155 7.21 14.86 -13.05
N LEU A 156 5.91 14.58 -12.84
CA LEU A 156 5.42 13.60 -11.88
C LEU A 156 5.76 12.17 -12.28
N GLN A 157 5.77 11.81 -13.56
CA GLN A 157 6.07 10.45 -14.03
C GLN A 157 7.42 9.90 -13.52
N ASN A 158 8.38 10.77 -13.22
CA ASN A 158 9.70 10.41 -12.73
C ASN A 158 9.84 10.46 -11.19
N ARG A 159 8.85 10.95 -10.49
CA ARG A 159 8.91 11.22 -9.04
C ARG A 159 7.82 10.53 -8.23
N TYR A 160 6.63 10.44 -8.80
CA TYR A 160 5.48 9.84 -8.15
C TYR A 160 5.40 8.33 -8.43
N ASN A 161 5.36 7.52 -7.38
CA ASN A 161 5.21 6.07 -7.51
C ASN A 161 3.72 5.68 -7.56
N ALA A 162 3.12 5.73 -8.75
CA ALA A 162 1.72 5.37 -8.97
C ALA A 162 1.41 3.88 -8.75
N ASN A 163 2.42 3.03 -8.50
CA ASN A 163 2.22 1.60 -8.23
C ASN A 163 2.49 1.24 -6.77
N SER A 164 2.48 2.22 -5.84
CA SER A 164 2.71 1.95 -4.43
C SER A 164 1.68 0.98 -3.87
N ALA A 165 2.16 -0.07 -3.19
CA ALA A 165 1.30 -1.01 -2.46
C ALA A 165 0.71 -0.40 -1.18
N ASP A 166 1.25 0.72 -0.71
CA ASP A 166 0.83 1.40 0.52
C ASP A 166 -0.35 2.36 0.28
N TYR A 167 -0.73 2.58 -0.98
CA TYR A 167 -1.87 3.43 -1.33
C TYR A 167 -3.21 2.71 -1.16
N ILE A 168 -4.23 3.47 -0.87
CA ILE A 168 -5.61 2.98 -0.81
C ILE A 168 -6.17 2.91 -2.24
N TRP A 169 -6.32 1.70 -2.74
CA TRP A 169 -6.79 1.43 -4.09
C TRP A 169 -8.30 1.15 -4.12
N THR A 170 -9.12 2.17 -3.86
CA THR A 170 -10.57 2.09 -4.16
C THR A 170 -10.79 2.14 -5.67
N ILE A 171 -11.96 1.68 -6.14
CA ILE A 171 -12.34 1.76 -7.56
C ILE A 171 -12.16 3.19 -8.09
N LYS A 172 -12.58 4.18 -7.33
CA LYS A 172 -12.47 5.60 -7.69
C LYS A 172 -11.01 6.04 -7.88
N VAL A 173 -10.13 5.62 -6.98
CA VAL A 173 -8.68 5.92 -7.05
C VAL A 173 -8.04 5.23 -8.25
N ILE A 174 -8.40 3.97 -8.52
CA ILE A 174 -7.91 3.24 -9.70
C ILE A 174 -8.35 3.95 -10.99
N ASP A 175 -9.64 4.24 -11.12
CA ASP A 175 -10.19 4.93 -12.29
C ASP A 175 -9.54 6.30 -12.53
N TRP A 176 -9.30 7.05 -11.46
CA TRP A 176 -8.64 8.36 -11.53
C TRP A 176 -7.20 8.24 -12.06
N HIS A 177 -6.42 7.30 -11.52
CA HIS A 177 -5.04 7.08 -11.97
C HIS A 177 -4.98 6.54 -13.40
N GLU A 178 -5.90 5.64 -13.78
CA GLU A 178 -6.01 5.12 -15.16
C GLU A 178 -6.37 6.25 -16.13
N LYS A 179 -7.37 7.06 -15.80
CA LYS A 179 -7.81 8.21 -16.62
C LYS A 179 -6.69 9.22 -16.87
N LEU A 180 -5.89 9.50 -15.86
CA LEU A 180 -4.74 10.40 -15.98
C LEU A 180 -3.51 9.72 -16.58
N GLY A 181 -3.55 8.39 -16.79
CA GLY A 181 -2.47 7.62 -17.41
C GLY A 181 -1.24 7.45 -16.53
N PHE A 182 -1.43 7.34 -15.22
CA PHE A 182 -0.38 6.98 -14.26
C PHE A 182 -0.25 5.48 -14.07
N ILE A 183 -1.30 4.71 -14.34
CA ILE A 183 -1.29 3.25 -14.25
C ILE A 183 -1.61 2.61 -15.59
N SER A 184 -1.10 1.40 -15.80
CA SER A 184 -1.39 0.54 -16.95
C SER A 184 -1.63 -0.88 -16.46
N TRP A 185 -2.68 -1.52 -16.98
CA TRP A 185 -3.07 -2.89 -16.64
C TRP A 185 -2.13 -3.95 -17.21
N LYS A 186 -1.36 -3.63 -18.21
CA LYS A 186 -0.46 -4.57 -18.88
C LYS A 186 0.98 -4.13 -18.70
N SER A 187 1.86 -5.08 -18.46
CA SER A 187 3.30 -4.87 -18.42
C SER A 187 3.78 -4.11 -19.66
N VAL A 188 4.51 -3.02 -19.48
CA VAL A 188 5.13 -2.22 -20.54
C VAL A 188 6.64 -2.18 -20.27
N ASN A 189 7.45 -2.46 -21.28
CA ASN A 189 8.92 -2.40 -21.19
C ASN A 189 9.53 -3.22 -20.03
N ASN A 190 9.05 -4.47 -19.82
CA ASN A 190 9.49 -5.38 -18.75
C ASN A 190 9.16 -4.94 -17.32
N ALA A 191 8.41 -3.86 -17.11
CA ALA A 191 7.82 -3.55 -15.82
C ALA A 191 6.53 -4.35 -15.62
N ASP A 192 6.20 -4.72 -14.39
CA ASP A 192 4.91 -5.34 -14.08
C ASP A 192 3.78 -4.35 -14.35
N GLY A 193 2.66 -4.85 -14.88
CA GLY A 193 1.44 -4.06 -15.01
C GLY A 193 0.80 -3.79 -13.64
N PHE A 194 -0.14 -2.86 -13.60
CA PHE A 194 -0.85 -2.48 -12.36
C PHE A 194 -1.59 -3.67 -11.73
N GLU A 195 -2.01 -4.66 -12.53
CA GLU A 195 -2.63 -5.89 -12.06
C GLU A 195 -1.79 -6.68 -11.04
N CYS A 196 -0.46 -6.43 -11.01
CA CYS A 196 0.46 -7.03 -10.05
C CYS A 196 0.61 -6.21 -8.76
N ASN A 197 -0.11 -5.11 -8.60
CA ASN A 197 -0.03 -4.27 -7.41
C ASN A 197 -0.63 -4.97 -6.19
N LYS A 198 0.18 -5.15 -5.15
CA LYS A 198 -0.20 -5.86 -3.92
C LYS A 198 -1.18 -5.09 -3.04
N GLY A 199 -1.33 -3.79 -3.24
CA GLY A 199 -2.28 -2.94 -2.53
C GLY A 199 -3.71 -3.05 -3.07
N VAL A 200 -3.90 -3.61 -4.27
CA VAL A 200 -5.24 -3.82 -4.85
C VAL A 200 -5.90 -5.04 -4.23
N VAL A 201 -7.08 -4.83 -3.64
CA VAL A 201 -7.89 -5.92 -3.10
C VAL A 201 -8.82 -6.46 -4.17
N TRP A 202 -8.56 -7.71 -4.62
CA TRP A 202 -9.37 -8.40 -5.63
C TRP A 202 -10.59 -9.09 -5.01
N ASN A 203 -11.57 -8.29 -4.62
CA ASN A 203 -12.91 -8.73 -4.18
C ASN A 203 -13.91 -8.73 -5.35
N SER A 204 -15.15 -9.15 -5.10
CA SER A 204 -16.22 -9.21 -6.11
C SER A 204 -16.40 -7.87 -6.84
N THR A 205 -16.37 -6.74 -6.13
CA THR A 205 -16.59 -5.42 -6.72
C THR A 205 -15.44 -4.99 -7.64
N THR A 206 -14.20 -5.17 -7.20
CA THR A 206 -13.01 -4.86 -8.01
C THR A 206 -12.93 -5.77 -9.23
N PHE A 207 -13.24 -7.05 -9.04
CA PHE A 207 -13.20 -8.03 -10.12
C PHE A 207 -14.29 -7.76 -11.16
N GLU A 208 -15.53 -7.47 -10.75
CA GLU A 208 -16.62 -7.08 -11.64
C GLU A 208 -16.23 -5.92 -12.56
N LYS A 209 -15.53 -4.94 -12.01
CA LYS A 209 -15.12 -3.73 -12.75
C LYS A 209 -14.02 -3.98 -13.77
N TYR A 210 -13.06 -4.85 -13.46
CA TYR A 210 -11.79 -4.92 -14.22
C TYR A 210 -11.47 -6.30 -14.81
N HIS A 211 -12.34 -7.32 -14.67
CA HIS A 211 -12.08 -8.69 -15.15
C HIS A 211 -11.86 -8.80 -16.67
N ASP A 212 -12.36 -7.84 -17.45
CA ASP A 212 -12.24 -7.77 -18.90
C ASP A 212 -10.95 -7.10 -19.40
N LYS A 213 -10.13 -6.56 -18.49
CA LYS A 213 -8.83 -5.99 -18.84
C LYS A 213 -7.86 -7.05 -19.34
N GLU A 214 -6.95 -6.67 -20.22
CA GLU A 214 -5.87 -7.57 -20.65
C GLU A 214 -4.79 -7.68 -19.57
N PHE A 215 -4.62 -8.89 -19.04
CA PHE A 215 -3.61 -9.16 -18.03
C PHE A 215 -2.43 -9.95 -18.59
N SER A 216 -1.24 -9.72 -18.05
CA SER A 216 -0.07 -10.56 -18.30
C SER A 216 -0.22 -11.92 -17.59
N VAL A 217 0.60 -12.91 -17.96
CA VAL A 217 0.65 -14.20 -17.24
C VAL A 217 0.98 -13.98 -15.76
N LYS A 218 1.87 -13.04 -15.44
CA LYS A 218 2.24 -12.70 -14.08
C LYS A 218 1.07 -12.02 -13.34
N GLY A 219 0.33 -11.15 -14.02
CA GLY A 219 -0.89 -10.53 -13.51
C GLY A 219 -1.98 -11.55 -13.20
N LEU A 220 -2.23 -12.52 -14.10
CA LEU A 220 -3.17 -13.61 -13.85
C LEU A 220 -2.79 -14.44 -12.63
N ASN A 221 -1.49 -14.76 -12.47
CA ASN A 221 -0.99 -15.45 -11.28
C ASN A 221 -1.23 -14.62 -10.01
N HIS A 222 -0.94 -13.32 -10.05
CA HIS A 222 -1.14 -12.42 -8.93
C HIS A 222 -2.62 -12.30 -8.55
N ILE A 223 -3.49 -12.01 -9.51
CA ILE A 223 -4.95 -11.92 -9.30
C ILE A 223 -5.46 -13.23 -8.69
N THR A 224 -5.13 -14.38 -9.30
CA THR A 224 -5.53 -15.70 -8.82
C THR A 224 -5.06 -15.96 -7.38
N SER A 225 -3.86 -15.51 -7.02
CA SER A 225 -3.31 -15.67 -5.66
C SER A 225 -3.91 -14.70 -4.64
N SER A 226 -4.54 -13.61 -5.05
CA SER A 226 -4.97 -12.52 -4.18
C SER A 226 -6.49 -12.32 -4.08
N ILE A 227 -7.33 -13.04 -4.87
CA ILE A 227 -8.78 -12.97 -4.71
C ILE A 227 -9.18 -13.28 -3.27
N THR A 228 -10.19 -12.59 -2.75
CA THR A 228 -10.65 -12.73 -1.37
C THR A 228 -11.86 -13.63 -1.19
N GLU A 229 -12.54 -13.99 -2.28
CA GLU A 229 -13.81 -14.72 -2.28
C GLU A 229 -13.83 -15.80 -3.36
N VAL A 230 -14.11 -17.06 -3.00
CA VAL A 230 -14.22 -18.18 -3.96
C VAL A 230 -15.35 -17.98 -4.99
N ARG A 231 -16.44 -17.31 -4.56
CA ARG A 231 -17.60 -17.07 -5.43
C ARG A 231 -17.28 -16.29 -6.71
N ILE A 232 -16.20 -15.52 -6.71
CA ILE A 232 -15.73 -14.83 -7.91
C ILE A 232 -15.46 -15.82 -9.04
N ILE A 233 -14.95 -17.02 -8.72
CA ILE A 233 -14.62 -18.06 -9.69
C ILE A 233 -15.90 -18.59 -10.36
N ASP A 234 -16.97 -18.78 -9.60
CA ASP A 234 -18.26 -19.25 -10.09
C ASP A 234 -18.96 -18.23 -11.00
N VAL A 235 -18.83 -16.94 -10.64
CA VAL A 235 -19.42 -15.83 -11.42
C VAL A 235 -18.69 -15.60 -12.73
N TYR A 236 -17.36 -15.82 -12.74
CA TYR A 236 -16.51 -15.60 -13.92
C TYR A 236 -15.75 -16.87 -14.33
N PRO A 237 -16.46 -17.94 -14.74
CA PRO A 237 -15.84 -19.22 -15.07
C PRO A 237 -14.92 -19.17 -16.29
N ASP A 238 -15.18 -18.24 -17.23
CA ASP A 238 -14.39 -18.03 -18.45
C ASP A 238 -13.08 -17.24 -18.20
N PHE A 239 -12.89 -16.69 -17.01
CA PHE A 239 -11.64 -16.03 -16.67
C PHE A 239 -10.50 -17.06 -16.61
N LYS A 240 -9.30 -16.66 -17.04
CA LYS A 240 -8.13 -17.55 -17.12
C LYS A 240 -7.54 -17.85 -15.75
N TRP A 241 -8.32 -18.50 -14.88
CA TRP A 241 -7.89 -18.89 -13.54
C TRP A 241 -6.68 -19.82 -13.57
N VAL A 242 -5.72 -19.60 -12.70
CA VAL A 242 -4.54 -20.47 -12.56
C VAL A 242 -4.84 -21.51 -11.48
N TRP A 243 -5.49 -22.60 -11.86
CA TRP A 243 -5.98 -23.63 -10.93
C TRP A 243 -4.90 -24.25 -10.03
N SER A 244 -3.66 -24.36 -10.52
CA SER A 244 -2.55 -24.81 -9.70
C SER A 244 -2.20 -23.85 -8.54
N ILE A 245 -2.58 -22.58 -8.62
CA ILE A 245 -2.46 -21.60 -7.54
C ILE A 245 -3.69 -21.70 -6.64
N LEU A 246 -4.90 -21.71 -7.22
CA LEU A 246 -6.16 -21.81 -6.47
C LEU A 246 -6.19 -23.03 -5.57
N SER A 247 -5.75 -24.18 -6.07
CA SER A 247 -5.73 -25.46 -5.35
C SER A 247 -4.83 -25.47 -4.10
N ALA A 248 -3.99 -24.44 -3.91
CA ALA A 248 -3.13 -24.29 -2.73
C ALA A 248 -3.59 -23.15 -1.80
N ARG A 249 -4.80 -22.62 -2.01
CA ARG A 249 -5.30 -21.50 -1.19
C ARG A 249 -6.32 -21.95 -0.15
N ASP A 250 -6.18 -21.44 1.06
CA ASP A 250 -7.06 -21.74 2.19
C ASP A 250 -8.54 -21.48 1.86
N ILE A 251 -8.85 -20.38 1.16
CA ILE A 251 -10.23 -20.05 0.76
C ILE A 251 -10.87 -21.12 -0.15
N VAL A 252 -10.06 -21.86 -0.90
CA VAL A 252 -10.52 -22.94 -1.79
C VAL A 252 -10.57 -24.26 -1.04
N VAL A 253 -9.49 -24.63 -0.34
CA VAL A 253 -9.38 -25.96 0.30
C VAL A 253 -10.23 -26.10 1.54
N SER A 254 -10.68 -25.00 2.15
CA SER A 254 -11.63 -25.00 3.27
C SER A 254 -13.10 -25.13 2.81
N ASP A 255 -13.42 -24.85 1.56
CA ASP A 255 -14.77 -24.94 1.01
C ASP A 255 -14.98 -26.26 0.28
N ILE A 256 -15.48 -27.27 1.00
CA ILE A 256 -15.70 -28.61 0.44
C ILE A 256 -16.74 -28.62 -0.68
N GLU A 257 -17.75 -27.79 -0.62
CA GLU A 257 -18.78 -27.71 -1.66
C GLU A 257 -18.22 -27.10 -2.95
N PHE A 258 -17.36 -26.08 -2.82
CA PHE A 258 -16.64 -25.55 -3.97
C PHE A 258 -15.73 -26.62 -4.61
N ILE A 259 -14.98 -27.39 -3.81
CA ILE A 259 -14.15 -28.48 -4.34
C ILE A 259 -14.99 -29.51 -5.08
N LYS A 260 -16.15 -29.93 -4.54
CA LYS A 260 -17.05 -30.88 -5.19
C LYS A 260 -17.59 -30.38 -6.55
N GLN A 261 -17.82 -29.08 -6.65
CA GLN A 261 -18.28 -28.46 -7.92
C GLN A 261 -17.18 -28.36 -8.97
N HIS A 262 -15.92 -28.27 -8.55
CA HIS A 262 -14.77 -28.01 -9.41
C HIS A 262 -13.73 -29.13 -9.45
N LEU A 263 -14.13 -30.39 -9.16
CA LEU A 263 -13.22 -31.55 -9.04
C LEU A 263 -12.21 -31.64 -10.19
N ALA A 264 -12.66 -31.49 -11.43
CA ALA A 264 -11.81 -31.63 -12.61
C ALA A 264 -10.68 -30.59 -12.73
N PHE A 265 -10.80 -29.47 -12.04
CA PHE A 265 -9.83 -28.36 -12.11
C PHE A 265 -8.82 -28.35 -10.97
N ILE A 266 -9.10 -29.09 -9.88
CA ILE A 266 -8.24 -29.11 -8.70
C ILE A 266 -6.92 -29.82 -8.96
N THR A 267 -5.81 -29.20 -8.56
CA THR A 267 -4.47 -29.83 -8.57
C THR A 267 -4.27 -30.58 -7.24
N TYR A 268 -4.59 -31.87 -7.21
CA TYR A 268 -4.67 -32.66 -5.98
C TYR A 268 -3.34 -32.79 -5.24
N SER A 269 -2.22 -32.85 -5.92
CA SER A 269 -0.89 -32.87 -5.29
C SER A 269 -0.61 -31.63 -4.40
N LYS A 270 -1.31 -30.52 -4.65
CA LYS A 270 -1.22 -29.27 -3.88
C LYS A 270 -2.36 -29.13 -2.85
N ALA A 271 -3.58 -29.52 -3.25
CA ALA A 271 -4.77 -29.34 -2.44
C ALA A 271 -4.84 -30.32 -1.24
N ILE A 272 -4.56 -31.62 -1.49
CA ILE A 272 -4.72 -32.68 -0.48
C ILE A 272 -4.02 -32.38 0.84
N PRO A 273 -2.76 -31.90 0.89
CA PRO A 273 -2.09 -31.60 2.17
C PRO A 273 -2.74 -30.50 3.00
N LEU A 274 -3.62 -29.71 2.37
CA LEU A 274 -4.26 -28.53 2.98
C LEU A 274 -5.75 -28.78 3.33
N ILE A 275 -6.37 -29.78 2.71
CA ILE A 275 -7.77 -30.15 2.98
C ILE A 275 -7.83 -30.91 4.32
N ALA A 276 -8.80 -30.57 5.15
CA ALA A 276 -9.05 -31.29 6.40
C ALA A 276 -9.32 -32.80 6.15
N ALA A 277 -8.77 -33.67 7.00
CA ALA A 277 -8.86 -35.14 6.82
C ALA A 277 -10.29 -35.66 6.72
N GLU A 278 -11.22 -35.06 7.48
CA GLU A 278 -12.66 -35.36 7.39
C GLU A 278 -13.27 -35.01 6.04
N ASN A 279 -12.86 -33.88 5.46
CA ASN A 279 -13.29 -33.45 4.15
C ASN A 279 -12.70 -34.34 3.04
N LEU A 280 -11.44 -34.77 3.19
CA LEU A 280 -10.84 -35.76 2.30
C LEU A 280 -11.62 -37.10 2.34
N SER A 281 -12.09 -37.48 3.52
CA SER A 281 -12.92 -38.70 3.69
C SER A 281 -14.28 -38.57 3.00
N GLN A 282 -14.88 -37.37 2.98
CA GLN A 282 -16.11 -37.10 2.22
C GLN A 282 -15.85 -37.13 0.70
N LEU A 283 -14.76 -36.53 0.25
CA LEU A 283 -14.37 -36.53 -1.17
C LEU A 283 -14.06 -37.94 -1.66
N TYR A 284 -13.44 -38.80 -0.83
CA TYR A 284 -13.15 -40.19 -1.15
C TYR A 284 -14.39 -41.01 -1.48
N ALA A 285 -15.58 -40.64 -0.99
CA ALA A 285 -16.84 -41.28 -1.36
C ALA A 285 -17.28 -40.99 -2.82
N ILE A 286 -16.63 -40.06 -3.49
CA ILE A 286 -16.94 -39.66 -4.87
C ILE A 286 -15.99 -40.38 -5.82
N ASP A 287 -16.55 -41.18 -6.73
CA ASP A 287 -15.74 -42.00 -7.70
C ASP A 287 -14.93 -41.14 -8.64
N GLU A 288 -15.49 -40.00 -9.11
CA GLU A 288 -14.77 -39.04 -9.94
C GLU A 288 -13.52 -38.48 -9.21
N PHE A 289 -13.63 -38.19 -7.94
CA PHE A 289 -12.47 -37.76 -7.16
C PHE A 289 -11.36 -38.81 -7.14
N LYS A 290 -11.69 -40.09 -6.91
CA LYS A 290 -10.71 -41.18 -6.91
C LYS A 290 -10.05 -41.34 -8.28
N GLN A 291 -10.83 -41.23 -9.34
CA GLN A 291 -10.31 -41.26 -10.73
C GLN A 291 -9.30 -40.12 -10.93
N LEU A 292 -9.65 -38.89 -10.62
CA LEU A 292 -8.79 -37.71 -10.78
C LEU A 292 -7.52 -37.78 -9.94
N VAL A 293 -7.62 -38.29 -8.71
CA VAL A 293 -6.44 -38.54 -7.84
C VAL A 293 -5.51 -39.57 -8.50
N THR A 294 -6.07 -40.60 -9.15
CA THR A 294 -5.30 -41.60 -9.90
C THR A 294 -4.60 -40.97 -11.10
N GLU A 295 -5.34 -40.22 -11.92
CA GLU A 295 -4.83 -39.56 -13.12
C GLU A 295 -3.71 -38.57 -12.81
N GLN A 296 -3.80 -37.89 -11.66
CA GLN A 296 -2.78 -36.94 -11.19
C GLN A 296 -1.66 -37.61 -10.36
N GLY A 297 -1.70 -38.91 -10.13
CA GLY A 297 -0.69 -39.63 -9.36
C GLY A 297 -0.58 -39.19 -7.89
N ALA A 298 -1.69 -38.75 -7.27
CA ALA A 298 -1.70 -38.12 -5.95
C ALA A 298 -2.10 -39.07 -4.81
N TRP A 299 -2.14 -40.38 -5.01
CA TRP A 299 -2.53 -41.37 -4.00
C TRP A 299 -1.63 -41.37 -2.75
N ASN A 300 -0.35 -41.17 -2.91
CA ASN A 300 0.58 -41.05 -1.78
C ASN A 300 0.19 -39.89 -0.85
N LYS A 301 -0.21 -38.75 -1.42
CA LYS A 301 -0.71 -37.62 -0.64
C LYS A 301 -2.03 -37.95 0.03
N LEU A 302 -2.99 -38.53 -0.73
CA LEU A 302 -4.27 -38.92 -0.15
C LEU A 302 -4.09 -39.90 1.01
N THR A 303 -3.26 -40.94 0.85
CA THR A 303 -2.96 -41.90 1.93
C THR A 303 -2.35 -41.26 3.16
N ALA A 304 -1.52 -40.21 2.98
CA ALA A 304 -0.84 -39.55 4.10
C ALA A 304 -1.77 -38.62 4.92
N TYR A 305 -2.79 -38.04 4.29
CA TYR A 305 -3.57 -36.96 4.90
C TYR A 305 -5.04 -37.29 5.19
N ILE A 306 -5.61 -38.36 4.58
CA ILE A 306 -6.99 -38.76 4.84
C ILE A 306 -7.14 -39.41 6.24
N GLU A 307 -8.36 -39.45 6.77
CA GLU A 307 -8.63 -40.14 8.04
C GLU A 307 -8.28 -41.62 7.99
N LYS A 308 -7.57 -42.11 9.02
CA LYS A 308 -7.24 -43.52 9.19
C LYS A 308 -8.47 -44.45 9.10
N LYS A 309 -9.61 -44.03 9.66
CA LYS A 309 -10.87 -44.77 9.62
C LYS A 309 -11.29 -45.06 8.17
N THR A 310 -11.15 -44.07 7.29
CA THR A 310 -11.50 -44.19 5.86
C THR A 310 -10.60 -45.21 5.17
N ILE A 311 -9.28 -45.18 5.43
CA ILE A 311 -8.34 -46.18 4.91
C ILE A 311 -8.74 -47.60 5.37
N LEU A 312 -8.97 -47.78 6.69
CA LEU A 312 -9.30 -49.09 7.23
C LEU A 312 -10.63 -49.65 6.71
N GLN A 313 -11.62 -48.80 6.43
CA GLN A 313 -12.91 -49.22 5.83
C GLN A 313 -12.79 -49.62 4.36
N ASN A 314 -11.79 -49.08 3.68
CA ASN A 314 -11.55 -49.25 2.24
C ASN A 314 -10.18 -49.88 1.94
N ILE A 315 -9.65 -50.65 2.90
CA ILE A 315 -8.28 -51.19 2.86
C ILE A 315 -8.00 -52.10 1.68
N SER A 316 -9.04 -52.67 1.04
CA SER A 316 -8.92 -53.48 -0.18
C SER A 316 -8.69 -52.67 -1.48
N ASP A 317 -8.83 -51.35 -1.42
CA ASP A 317 -8.53 -50.50 -2.55
C ASP A 317 -7.05 -50.64 -2.97
N SER A 318 -6.79 -50.91 -4.22
CA SER A 318 -5.45 -51.24 -4.70
C SER A 318 -4.54 -50.01 -4.84
N ASN A 319 -5.12 -48.82 -4.74
CA ASN A 319 -4.41 -47.55 -5.00
C ASN A 319 -3.75 -46.95 -3.80
N TRP A 320 -4.00 -47.48 -2.56
CA TRP A 320 -3.35 -47.00 -1.36
C TRP A 320 -1.82 -47.12 -1.43
N ASP A 321 -1.11 -46.13 -0.91
CA ASP A 321 0.35 -46.20 -0.69
C ASP A 321 0.63 -47.03 0.57
N TRP A 322 0.99 -48.29 0.39
CA TRP A 322 1.20 -49.22 1.47
C TRP A 322 2.44 -48.96 2.31
N SER A 323 3.45 -48.31 1.78
CA SER A 323 4.59 -47.84 2.55
C SER A 323 4.15 -46.82 3.61
N ILE A 324 3.32 -45.83 3.21
CA ILE A 324 2.76 -44.82 4.11
C ILE A 324 1.81 -45.48 5.14
N ILE A 325 0.96 -46.43 4.74
CA ILE A 325 0.10 -47.16 5.65
C ILE A 325 0.92 -47.90 6.69
N THR A 326 1.96 -48.60 6.27
CA THR A 326 2.81 -49.36 7.19
C THR A 326 3.49 -48.45 8.20
N GLN A 327 4.09 -47.36 7.74
CA GLN A 327 4.80 -46.41 8.58
C GLN A 327 3.89 -45.72 9.62
N ASN A 328 2.69 -45.32 9.18
CA ASN A 328 1.81 -44.52 10.03
C ASN A 328 0.88 -45.35 10.92
N PHE A 329 0.66 -46.63 10.60
CA PHE A 329 -0.40 -47.43 11.25
C PHE A 329 0.03 -48.82 11.70
N CYS A 330 1.30 -49.22 11.58
CA CYS A 330 1.77 -50.55 11.92
C CYS A 330 1.32 -51.03 13.31
N ASP A 331 1.40 -50.17 14.32
CA ASP A 331 1.04 -50.49 15.72
C ASP A 331 -0.47 -50.78 15.93
N THR A 332 -1.30 -50.45 14.95
CA THR A 332 -2.76 -50.56 15.04
C THR A 332 -3.38 -51.41 13.96
N LEU A 333 -2.56 -51.97 13.05
CA LEU A 333 -3.03 -52.88 12.03
C LEU A 333 -3.39 -54.22 12.62
N ASN A 334 -4.57 -54.71 12.30
CA ASN A 334 -4.96 -56.08 12.63
C ASN A 334 -4.50 -57.03 11.52
N PHE A 335 -3.31 -57.62 11.69
CA PHE A 335 -2.70 -58.52 10.72
C PHE A 335 -3.58 -59.69 10.37
N ALA A 336 -4.38 -60.26 11.31
CA ALA A 336 -5.32 -61.35 11.07
C ALA A 336 -6.48 -60.90 10.14
N ALA A 337 -6.93 -59.66 10.28
CA ALA A 337 -7.93 -59.09 9.40
C ALA A 337 -7.35 -58.80 8.00
N LEU A 338 -6.12 -58.28 7.95
CA LEU A 338 -5.41 -58.00 6.68
C LEU A 338 -5.11 -59.28 5.86
N SER A 339 -4.79 -60.37 6.60
CA SER A 339 -4.59 -61.69 5.98
C SER A 339 -5.86 -62.18 5.28
N LYS A 340 -7.05 -62.01 5.88
CA LYS A 340 -8.32 -62.39 5.29
C LYS A 340 -8.66 -61.58 3.99
N LEU A 341 -8.10 -60.39 3.88
CA LEU A 341 -8.28 -59.50 2.73
C LEU A 341 -7.21 -59.71 1.62
N ASN A 342 -6.26 -60.63 1.86
CA ASN A 342 -5.13 -60.93 0.99
C ASN A 342 -4.28 -59.65 0.61
N VAL A 343 -4.04 -58.79 1.63
CA VAL A 343 -3.26 -57.55 1.43
C VAL A 343 -1.97 -57.49 2.26
N LEU A 344 -1.59 -58.59 2.97
CA LEU A 344 -0.37 -58.65 3.76
C LEU A 344 0.91 -58.52 2.94
N ASP A 345 0.91 -58.97 1.72
CA ASP A 345 2.00 -58.88 0.75
C ASP A 345 2.30 -57.43 0.28
N ARG A 346 1.38 -56.49 0.55
CA ARG A 346 1.53 -55.09 0.21
C ARG A 346 2.20 -54.26 1.28
N LEU A 347 2.34 -54.85 2.54
CA LEU A 347 3.00 -54.14 3.64
C LEU A 347 4.50 -53.99 3.41
N ASP A 348 5.08 -52.91 3.88
CA ASP A 348 6.52 -52.69 3.89
C ASP A 348 7.13 -53.48 5.08
N TRP A 349 7.52 -54.73 4.82
CA TRP A 349 8.06 -55.64 5.83
C TRP A 349 9.45 -55.23 6.32
N ASP A 350 10.20 -54.48 5.53
CA ASP A 350 11.52 -53.97 5.94
C ASP A 350 11.35 -52.89 7.04
N TYR A 351 10.24 -52.18 7.02
CA TYR A 351 9.89 -51.21 8.07
C TYR A 351 9.36 -51.91 9.35
N ILE A 352 8.65 -53.00 9.22
CA ILE A 352 8.03 -53.74 10.35
C ILE A 352 9.07 -54.58 11.11
N SER A 353 10.10 -55.06 10.41
CA SER A 353 11.15 -55.91 10.99
C SER A 353 12.21 -55.14 11.76
#